data_0b234f0f33512e56cb8019520f5c96d8
#
_entry.id   0b234f0f33512e56cb8019520f5c96d8
#
_cell.length_a   1.000
_cell.length_b   1.000
_cell.length_c   1.000
_cell.angle_alpha   90.00
_cell.angle_beta   90.00
_cell.angle_gamma   90.00
#
_symmetry.space_group_name_H-M   'P 1'
#
loop_
_entity.id
_entity.type
_entity.pdbx_description
1 polymer ?
#
loop_
_entity_poly.entity_id
_entity_poly.type
_entity_poly.pdbx_seq_one_letter_code
_entity_poly.pdbx_strand_id
1 'polypeptide(L)'
;GVLPWHNFLCGPTAWNKADYEVYLDNCKAEGINFIGFHNYTGGGERYATYVEPMVRISYRGIVPQAMLDNSLSCRWGALPLRLKEFAFGSQRALDVPRGAEAFGSDCSLLSKTPDEHYRNTQRLMRDVLRMAHDRDIEMAMGFEFGVVPPEYFSLYAAGSCFFWLGAGNMVPNPCHPTSGELHRAALDDLLENYPDIDYVWLWLNEHSFLGVVVEQALGDPAFAEVFRRESGHFEEAQSDSERFVGVWSLEYIRRTLDHLRQKGSRAKLIIGGWGGGGQLPGILRGLDRALPEEVVFSCLNPDLGRTRQPGFLADIARHRKVWAVPWLEGDNQMWHQQPRVGKMRDHVQLAREQGLQGVA
;
A
#
# COMPACT_ATOMS: atom_id res chain seq x y z
N GLY A 1 14.04 -3.92 -7.03
CA GLY A 1 13.24 -4.27 -5.85
C GLY A 1 12.11 -5.21 -6.15
N VAL A 2 11.40 -5.60 -5.12
CA VAL A 2 10.22 -6.46 -5.21
C VAL A 2 9.16 -6.00 -4.23
N LEU A 3 7.89 -6.22 -4.60
CA LEU A 3 6.73 -5.97 -3.77
C LEU A 3 5.97 -7.30 -3.62
N PRO A 4 6.27 -8.12 -2.60
CA PRO A 4 5.52 -9.32 -2.34
C PRO A 4 4.14 -8.95 -1.80
N TRP A 5 3.13 -9.27 -2.59
CA TRP A 5 1.75 -8.99 -2.21
C TRP A 5 1.23 -10.09 -1.28
N HIS A 6 0.69 -9.76 -0.15
CA HIS A 6 0.38 -10.77 0.86
C HIS A 6 -1.10 -10.99 1.15
N ASN A 7 -1.98 -10.07 0.80
CA ASN A 7 -3.40 -10.20 1.08
C ASN A 7 -4.19 -11.03 0.06
N PHE A 8 -3.55 -11.57 -0.96
CA PHE A 8 -4.19 -12.41 -1.97
C PHE A 8 -3.94 -13.91 -1.76
N LEU A 9 -3.68 -14.33 -0.55
CA LEU A 9 -3.42 -15.73 -0.18
C LEU A 9 -2.22 -16.34 -0.92
N CYS A 10 -1.29 -15.55 -1.33
CA CYS A 10 -0.05 -15.96 -1.96
C CYS A 10 1.15 -15.45 -1.16
N GLY A 11 2.24 -16.19 -1.23
CA GLY A 11 3.52 -15.80 -0.64
C GLY A 11 3.42 -15.38 0.83
N PRO A 12 3.69 -14.11 1.15
CA PRO A 12 3.87 -13.64 2.52
C PRO A 12 2.71 -13.91 3.48
N THR A 13 1.49 -14.07 3.01
CA THR A 13 0.34 -14.41 3.87
C THR A 13 0.55 -15.73 4.63
N ALA A 14 1.24 -16.66 4.02
CA ALA A 14 1.50 -17.98 4.58
C ALA A 14 2.92 -18.16 5.14
N TRP A 15 3.79 -17.17 5.00
CA TRP A 15 5.21 -17.30 5.33
C TRP A 15 5.49 -17.15 6.82
N ASN A 16 6.37 -18.01 7.29
CA ASN A 16 7.01 -17.92 8.58
C ASN A 16 8.43 -17.33 8.45
N LYS A 17 9.13 -17.20 9.55
CA LYS A 17 10.49 -16.65 9.57
C LYS A 17 11.45 -17.39 8.63
N ALA A 18 11.41 -18.71 8.61
CA ALA A 18 12.27 -19.53 7.74
C ALA A 18 11.99 -19.29 6.24
N ASP A 19 10.72 -19.07 5.88
CA ASP A 19 10.34 -18.76 4.49
C ASP A 19 10.90 -17.40 4.07
N TYR A 20 10.81 -16.41 4.95
CA TYR A 20 11.41 -15.09 4.72
C TYR A 20 12.94 -15.18 4.62
N GLU A 21 13.63 -16.00 5.41
CA GLU A 21 15.07 -16.19 5.29
C GLU A 21 15.45 -16.67 3.89
N VAL A 22 14.78 -17.71 3.40
CA VAL A 22 15.01 -18.24 2.04
C VAL A 22 14.70 -17.18 0.97
N TYR A 23 13.59 -16.44 1.15
CA TYR A 23 13.22 -15.40 0.20
C TYR A 23 14.25 -14.27 0.14
N LEU A 24 14.71 -13.81 1.30
CA LEU A 24 15.72 -12.75 1.40
C LEU A 24 17.09 -13.20 0.86
N ASP A 25 17.48 -14.47 1.11
CA ASP A 25 18.70 -15.04 0.52
C ASP A 25 18.64 -15.07 -1.00
N ASN A 26 17.50 -15.45 -1.57
CA ASN A 26 17.28 -15.41 -3.02
C ASN A 26 17.30 -13.96 -3.54
N CYS A 27 16.66 -13.03 -2.85
CA CYS A 27 16.71 -11.61 -3.22
C CYS A 27 18.16 -11.11 -3.26
N LYS A 28 18.96 -11.41 -2.24
CA LYS A 28 20.38 -11.02 -2.21
C LYS A 28 21.17 -11.64 -3.36
N ALA A 29 20.96 -12.93 -3.62
CA ALA A 29 21.64 -13.66 -4.70
C ALA A 29 21.34 -13.07 -6.10
N GLU A 30 20.10 -12.63 -6.30
CA GLU A 30 19.64 -11.99 -7.54
C GLU A 30 19.95 -10.47 -7.62
N GLY A 31 20.61 -9.90 -6.62
CA GLY A 31 20.96 -8.49 -6.57
C GLY A 31 19.77 -7.56 -6.30
N ILE A 32 18.70 -8.08 -5.73
CA ILE A 32 17.55 -7.32 -5.26
C ILE A 32 17.94 -6.66 -3.93
N ASN A 33 17.84 -5.34 -3.86
CA ASN A 33 18.26 -4.55 -2.71
C ASN A 33 17.12 -3.74 -2.07
N PHE A 34 15.88 -4.02 -2.43
CA PHE A 34 14.71 -3.36 -1.86
C PHE A 34 13.52 -4.33 -1.83
N ILE A 35 12.81 -4.33 -0.70
CA ILE A 35 11.54 -5.04 -0.53
C ILE A 35 10.51 -4.08 0.04
N GLY A 36 9.33 -4.01 -0.58
CA GLY A 36 8.23 -3.20 -0.10
C GLY A 36 7.04 -4.04 0.33
N PHE A 37 6.39 -3.66 1.42
CA PHE A 37 5.14 -4.24 1.88
C PHE A 37 4.05 -3.19 1.85
N HIS A 38 2.95 -3.55 1.22
CA HIS A 38 1.73 -2.74 1.19
C HIS A 38 0.71 -3.36 2.15
N ASN A 39 0.07 -2.53 2.96
CA ASN A 39 -0.94 -2.96 3.91
C ASN A 39 -2.30 -2.35 3.57
N TYR A 40 -3.32 -3.16 3.63
CA TYR A 40 -4.69 -2.68 3.76
C TYR A 40 -5.02 -2.54 5.24
N THR A 41 -5.28 -1.33 5.68
CA THR A 41 -5.66 -1.04 7.07
C THR A 41 -7.16 -1.21 7.32
N GLY A 42 -7.87 -1.80 6.36
CA GLY A 42 -9.31 -1.94 6.34
C GLY A 42 -9.96 -0.76 5.61
N GLY A 43 -11.22 -0.86 5.34
CA GLY A 43 -12.00 0.20 4.67
C GLY A 43 -12.81 -0.32 3.50
N GLY A 44 -14.08 0.04 3.49
CA GLY A 44 -15.04 -0.32 2.48
C GLY A 44 -15.52 -1.77 2.54
N GLU A 45 -16.63 -2.02 1.88
CA GLU A 45 -17.21 -3.36 1.82
C GLU A 45 -16.27 -4.38 1.18
N ARG A 46 -15.44 -3.95 0.23
CA ARG A 46 -14.46 -4.81 -0.44
C ARG A 46 -13.25 -5.12 0.41
N TYR A 47 -12.81 -4.18 1.23
CA TYR A 47 -11.61 -4.30 2.07
C TYR A 47 -11.92 -4.51 3.54
N ALA A 48 -13.20 -4.43 3.95
CA ALA A 48 -13.63 -4.65 5.34
C ALA A 48 -13.34 -6.06 5.84
N THR A 49 -13.06 -6.98 4.92
CA THR A 49 -12.82 -8.37 5.24
C THR A 49 -11.39 -8.68 5.61
N TYR A 50 -10.47 -7.75 5.40
CA TYR A 50 -9.11 -7.92 5.90
C TYR A 50 -8.49 -6.61 6.34
N VAL A 51 -7.94 -6.69 7.50
CA VAL A 51 -6.99 -5.74 8.04
C VAL A 51 -5.69 -6.50 8.20
N GLU A 52 -4.68 -6.07 7.48
CA GLU A 52 -3.39 -6.73 7.55
C GLU A 52 -2.70 -6.37 8.86
N PRO A 53 -2.25 -7.37 9.62
CA PRO A 53 -1.85 -7.15 11.00
C PRO A 53 -0.43 -6.58 11.15
N MET A 54 0.13 -5.98 10.12
CA MET A 54 1.44 -5.33 10.18
C MET A 54 1.38 -3.92 10.77
N VAL A 55 0.24 -3.23 10.58
CA VAL A 55 -0.03 -1.89 11.12
C VAL A 55 -1.33 -1.92 11.90
N ARG A 56 -1.25 -1.62 13.21
CA ARG A 56 -2.39 -1.62 14.13
C ARG A 56 -2.83 -0.20 14.43
N ILE A 57 -3.89 0.25 13.79
CA ILE A 57 -4.46 1.55 14.11
C ILE A 57 -5.15 1.45 15.48
N SER A 58 -4.80 2.33 16.41
CA SER A 58 -5.50 2.44 17.68
C SER A 58 -5.89 3.90 17.91
N TYR A 59 -7.19 4.15 17.92
CA TYR A 59 -7.70 5.51 18.06
C TYR A 59 -8.98 5.53 18.88
N ARG A 60 -9.01 6.36 19.94
CA ARG A 60 -10.13 6.48 20.89
C ARG A 60 -10.62 5.15 21.48
N GLY A 61 -9.69 4.23 21.71
CA GLY A 61 -10.01 2.90 22.24
C GLY A 61 -10.59 1.92 21.22
N ILE A 62 -10.71 2.32 19.96
CA ILE A 62 -11.14 1.47 18.86
C ILE A 62 -9.90 0.92 18.15
N VAL A 63 -9.93 -0.37 17.84
CA VAL A 63 -8.90 -1.06 17.05
C VAL A 63 -9.61 -1.92 16.01
N PRO A 64 -9.31 -1.78 14.71
CA PRO A 64 -9.84 -2.66 13.69
C PRO A 64 -9.46 -4.10 13.97
N GLN A 65 -10.33 -5.02 13.63
CA GLN A 65 -10.09 -6.43 13.87
C GLN A 65 -9.25 -7.03 12.75
N ALA A 66 -8.04 -7.47 13.08
CA ALA A 66 -7.24 -8.26 12.17
C ALA A 66 -7.91 -9.61 11.88
N MET A 67 -7.89 -10.03 10.63
CA MET A 67 -8.42 -11.35 10.27
C MET A 67 -7.52 -12.47 10.79
N LEU A 68 -8.13 -13.41 11.49
CA LEU A 68 -7.48 -14.67 11.88
C LEU A 68 -7.62 -15.73 10.79
N ASP A 69 -8.61 -15.59 9.93
CA ASP A 69 -8.94 -16.50 8.84
C ASP A 69 -9.05 -15.70 7.53
N ASN A 70 -8.20 -16.02 6.58
CA ASN A 70 -8.17 -15.38 5.26
C ASN A 70 -9.26 -15.89 4.31
N SER A 71 -10.22 -16.67 4.77
CA SER A 71 -11.29 -17.25 3.92
C SER A 71 -12.11 -16.19 3.18
N LEU A 72 -12.20 -14.99 3.72
CA LEU A 72 -12.94 -13.88 3.10
C LEU A 72 -12.17 -13.20 1.95
N SER A 73 -10.89 -13.45 1.79
CA SER A 73 -10.09 -12.98 0.65
C SER A 73 -10.52 -13.58 -0.69
N CYS A 74 -11.37 -14.59 -0.67
CA CYS A 74 -11.94 -15.21 -1.87
C CYS A 74 -12.71 -14.24 -2.77
N ARG A 75 -13.14 -13.10 -2.26
CA ARG A 75 -13.80 -12.05 -3.06
C ARG A 75 -12.94 -11.51 -4.21
N TRP A 76 -11.62 -11.64 -4.11
CA TRP A 76 -10.68 -11.28 -5.15
C TRP A 76 -10.32 -12.44 -6.08
N GLY A 77 -11.10 -13.53 -6.05
CA GLY A 77 -10.84 -14.73 -6.84
C GLY A 77 -9.83 -15.69 -6.21
N ALA A 78 -9.22 -15.34 -5.10
CA ALA A 78 -8.43 -16.25 -4.31
C ALA A 78 -9.35 -17.17 -3.50
N LEU A 79 -9.11 -18.47 -3.52
CA LEU A 79 -9.84 -19.43 -2.70
C LEU A 79 -8.91 -19.87 -1.55
N PRO A 80 -9.33 -19.73 -0.30
CA PRO A 80 -8.60 -20.27 0.83
C PRO A 80 -8.76 -21.79 0.86
N LEU A 81 -7.90 -22.48 0.16
CA LEU A 81 -7.92 -23.93 0.11
C LEU A 81 -6.94 -24.46 1.15
N ARG A 82 -7.42 -25.31 2.05
CA ARG A 82 -6.54 -26.10 2.90
C ARG A 82 -5.83 -27.15 2.05
N LEU A 83 -4.68 -27.61 2.51
CA LEU A 83 -3.89 -28.58 1.75
C LEU A 83 -4.70 -29.83 1.38
N LYS A 84 -5.57 -30.29 2.28
CA LYS A 84 -6.44 -31.44 2.02
C LYS A 84 -7.45 -31.24 0.90
N GLU A 85 -7.76 -30.00 0.56
CA GLU A 85 -8.74 -29.63 -0.45
C GLU A 85 -8.11 -29.51 -1.85
N PHE A 86 -6.78 -29.49 -1.93
CA PHE A 86 -6.09 -29.56 -3.21
C PHE A 86 -6.25 -30.97 -3.82
N ALA A 87 -6.60 -31.00 -5.07
CA ALA A 87 -6.65 -32.24 -5.83
C ALA A 87 -5.24 -32.83 -6.04
N PHE A 88 -5.19 -34.11 -6.40
CA PHE A 88 -3.99 -34.80 -6.87
C PHE A 88 -2.86 -34.98 -5.86
N GLY A 89 -3.19 -35.10 -4.59
CA GLY A 89 -2.20 -35.52 -3.58
C GLY A 89 -1.11 -34.49 -3.30
N SER A 90 -1.42 -33.21 -3.45
CA SER A 90 -0.51 -32.12 -3.08
C SER A 90 -0.03 -32.19 -1.62
N GLN A 91 -0.83 -32.80 -0.72
CA GLN A 91 -0.40 -33.12 0.66
C GLN A 91 0.83 -34.05 0.73
N ARG A 92 1.12 -34.77 -0.35
CA ARG A 92 2.31 -35.63 -0.44
C ARG A 92 3.53 -34.91 -0.99
N ALA A 93 3.29 -33.81 -1.69
CA ALA A 93 4.35 -32.99 -2.30
C ALA A 93 4.84 -31.88 -1.34
N LEU A 94 4.00 -31.48 -0.40
CA LEU A 94 4.28 -30.39 0.53
C LEU A 94 4.45 -30.98 1.94
N ASP A 95 5.64 -30.87 2.46
CA ASP A 95 5.89 -31.18 3.88
C ASP A 95 5.41 -30.00 4.72
N VAL A 96 4.22 -30.15 5.28
CA VAL A 96 3.62 -29.11 6.11
C VAL A 96 3.61 -29.57 7.54
N PRO A 97 4.39 -28.94 8.42
CA PRO A 97 4.55 -29.37 9.81
C PRO A 97 3.25 -29.50 10.60
N ARG A 98 2.20 -28.83 10.18
CA ARG A 98 0.89 -28.84 10.84
C ARG A 98 -0.16 -29.68 10.15
N GLY A 99 0.21 -30.38 9.09
CA GLY A 99 -0.67 -31.28 8.36
C GLY A 99 -1.64 -30.58 7.41
N ALA A 100 -2.59 -31.36 6.93
CA ALA A 100 -3.48 -30.98 5.83
C ALA A 100 -4.50 -29.86 6.16
N GLU A 101 -4.69 -29.57 7.42
CA GLU A 101 -5.59 -28.49 7.88
C GLU A 101 -4.87 -27.13 7.95
N ALA A 102 -3.54 -27.09 7.78
CA ALA A 102 -2.78 -25.88 7.88
C ALA A 102 -3.10 -24.92 6.73
N PHE A 103 -3.28 -23.67 7.07
CA PHE A 103 -3.42 -22.56 6.14
C PHE A 103 -3.00 -21.26 6.82
N GLY A 104 -2.06 -20.56 6.19
CA GLY A 104 -1.53 -19.32 6.72
C GLY A 104 -0.27 -19.49 7.55
N SER A 105 0.30 -18.39 8.01
CA SER A 105 1.49 -18.34 8.85
C SER A 105 1.19 -18.71 10.29
N ASP A 106 2.24 -18.98 11.06
CA ASP A 106 2.15 -19.17 12.50
C ASP A 106 1.50 -17.98 13.22
N CYS A 107 1.72 -16.78 12.72
CA CYS A 107 1.10 -15.57 13.26
C CYS A 107 -0.43 -15.65 13.24
N SER A 108 -1.00 -16.20 12.18
CA SER A 108 -2.45 -16.41 12.05
C SER A 108 -2.89 -17.66 12.84
N LEU A 109 -2.22 -18.79 12.60
CA LEU A 109 -2.65 -20.10 13.12
C LEU A 109 -2.54 -20.23 14.65
N LEU A 110 -1.59 -19.53 15.28
CA LEU A 110 -1.38 -19.59 16.72
C LEU A 110 -2.08 -18.48 17.49
N SER A 111 -2.57 -17.45 16.81
CA SER A 111 -3.29 -16.34 17.44
C SER A 111 -4.72 -16.75 17.77
N LYS A 112 -5.15 -16.44 18.99
CA LYS A 112 -6.52 -16.67 19.46
C LYS A 112 -7.38 -15.44 19.40
N THR A 113 -6.77 -14.25 19.29
CA THR A 113 -7.44 -12.97 19.26
C THR A 113 -6.80 -12.07 18.17
N PRO A 114 -7.53 -11.09 17.64
CA PRO A 114 -6.97 -10.10 16.73
C PRO A 114 -5.73 -9.40 17.30
N ASP A 115 -5.73 -9.08 18.58
CA ASP A 115 -4.60 -8.46 19.28
C ASP A 115 -3.34 -9.35 19.28
N GLU A 116 -3.51 -10.65 19.48
CA GLU A 116 -2.38 -11.60 19.37
C GLU A 116 -1.86 -11.66 17.94
N HIS A 117 -2.75 -11.63 16.95
CA HIS A 117 -2.37 -11.62 15.55
C HIS A 117 -1.53 -10.39 15.20
N TYR A 118 -1.95 -9.19 15.59
CA TYR A 118 -1.15 -7.98 15.43
C TYR A 118 0.24 -8.15 16.07
N ARG A 119 0.30 -8.51 17.35
CA ARG A 119 1.57 -8.66 18.07
C ARG A 119 2.51 -9.70 17.43
N ASN A 120 1.97 -10.84 17.02
CA ASN A 120 2.75 -11.91 16.44
C ASN A 120 3.28 -11.50 15.07
N THR A 121 2.44 -10.91 14.22
CA THR A 121 2.84 -10.43 12.90
C THR A 121 3.85 -9.30 12.98
N GLN A 122 3.63 -8.32 13.85
CA GLN A 122 4.58 -7.22 14.03
C GLN A 122 5.94 -7.71 14.56
N ARG A 123 5.95 -8.75 15.41
CA ARG A 123 7.19 -9.40 15.85
C ARG A 123 7.91 -10.07 14.69
N LEU A 124 7.19 -10.85 13.88
CA LEU A 124 7.74 -11.46 12.67
C LEU A 124 8.33 -10.41 11.73
N MET A 125 7.59 -9.34 11.47
CA MET A 125 8.04 -8.31 10.52
C MET A 125 9.24 -7.50 11.04
N ARG A 126 9.39 -7.34 12.37
CA ARG A 126 10.64 -6.79 12.94
C ARG A 126 11.84 -7.72 12.71
N ASP A 127 11.62 -9.03 12.81
CA ASP A 127 12.67 -10.00 12.47
C ASP A 127 12.99 -9.96 10.97
N VAL A 128 11.98 -9.83 10.11
CA VAL A 128 12.16 -9.69 8.65
C VAL A 128 12.96 -8.44 8.31
N LEU A 129 12.63 -7.28 8.92
CA LEU A 129 13.37 -6.03 8.73
C LEU A 129 14.85 -6.20 9.08
N ARG A 130 15.16 -6.79 10.25
CA ARG A 130 16.54 -7.05 10.65
C ARG A 130 17.24 -8.00 9.68
N MET A 131 16.59 -9.10 9.28
CA MET A 131 17.14 -10.05 8.31
C MET A 131 17.38 -9.43 6.93
N ALA A 132 16.55 -8.48 6.52
CA ALA A 132 16.75 -7.72 5.29
C ALA A 132 17.99 -6.83 5.39
N HIS A 133 18.14 -6.09 6.48
CA HIS A 133 19.31 -5.25 6.74
C HIS A 133 20.61 -6.06 6.81
N ASP A 134 20.60 -7.24 7.44
CA ASP A 134 21.75 -8.15 7.47
C ASP A 134 22.20 -8.59 6.06
N ARG A 135 21.38 -8.37 5.05
CA ARG A 135 21.61 -8.69 3.64
C ARG A 135 21.78 -7.46 2.74
N ASP A 136 21.91 -6.27 3.30
CA ASP A 136 21.95 -4.98 2.59
C ASP A 136 20.68 -4.76 1.73
N ILE A 137 19.53 -5.18 2.19
CA ILE A 137 18.25 -4.98 1.54
C ILE A 137 17.48 -3.93 2.33
N GLU A 138 17.17 -2.80 1.67
CA GLU A 138 16.29 -1.77 2.23
C GLU A 138 14.83 -2.26 2.25
N MET A 139 14.08 -1.86 3.25
CA MET A 139 12.70 -2.27 3.42
C MET A 139 11.75 -1.08 3.53
N ALA A 140 10.64 -1.18 2.81
CA ALA A 140 9.52 -0.26 2.93
C ALA A 140 8.30 -0.95 3.54
N MET A 141 7.57 -0.22 4.34
CA MET A 141 6.24 -0.61 4.79
C MET A 141 5.30 0.57 4.64
N GLY A 142 4.10 0.30 4.18
CA GLY A 142 3.16 1.36 3.95
C GLY A 142 1.72 0.88 3.86
N PHE A 143 0.84 1.84 3.62
CA PHE A 143 -0.59 1.62 3.55
C PHE A 143 -1.24 2.62 2.61
N GLU A 144 -2.48 2.33 2.22
CA GLU A 144 -3.29 3.28 1.48
C GLU A 144 -3.78 4.40 2.40
N PHE A 145 -3.44 5.65 2.06
CA PHE A 145 -3.91 6.80 2.82
C PHE A 145 -5.36 7.14 2.48
N GLY A 146 -6.07 7.70 3.47
CA GLY A 146 -7.49 8.01 3.31
C GLY A 146 -8.41 6.81 3.35
N VAL A 147 -7.91 5.63 3.67
CA VAL A 147 -8.73 4.46 3.98
C VAL A 147 -9.19 4.56 5.44
N VAL A 148 -10.48 4.34 5.65
CA VAL A 148 -11.07 4.35 6.99
C VAL A 148 -11.69 3.00 7.29
N PRO A 149 -11.16 2.27 8.27
CA PRO A 149 -11.78 1.03 8.73
C PRO A 149 -13.24 1.24 9.19
N PRO A 150 -14.15 0.30 8.91
CA PRO A 150 -15.56 0.44 9.27
C PRO A 150 -15.81 0.72 10.75
N GLU A 151 -14.96 0.23 11.62
CA GLU A 151 -15.04 0.45 13.06
C GLU A 151 -14.99 1.93 13.45
N TYR A 152 -14.42 2.78 12.58
CA TYR A 152 -14.31 4.22 12.81
C TYR A 152 -15.40 5.05 12.15
N PHE A 153 -16.31 4.45 11.37
CA PHE A 153 -17.33 5.20 10.65
C PHE A 153 -18.21 6.04 11.56
N SER A 154 -18.53 5.54 12.75
CA SER A 154 -19.32 6.28 13.76
C SER A 154 -18.66 7.56 14.28
N LEU A 155 -17.33 7.71 14.07
CA LEU A 155 -16.59 8.91 14.46
C LEU A 155 -16.68 10.03 13.43
N TYR A 156 -17.19 9.72 12.23
CA TYR A 156 -17.35 10.68 11.15
C TYR A 156 -18.77 11.25 11.18
N ALA A 157 -18.86 12.54 11.53
CA ALA A 157 -20.11 13.29 11.46
C ALA A 157 -20.41 13.73 10.02
N ALA A 158 -21.62 14.24 9.80
CA ALA A 158 -21.98 14.87 8.54
C ALA A 158 -20.97 16.01 8.20
N GLY A 159 -20.46 16.01 6.96
CA GLY A 159 -19.46 16.99 6.48
C GLY A 159 -18.00 16.57 6.70
N SER A 160 -17.73 15.50 7.43
CA SER A 160 -16.36 14.99 7.64
C SER A 160 -15.88 14.05 6.53
N CYS A 161 -16.74 13.71 5.60
CA CYS A 161 -16.41 12.97 4.39
C CYS A 161 -17.08 13.61 3.18
N PHE A 162 -16.45 13.47 2.03
CA PHE A 162 -16.94 14.03 0.77
C PHE A 162 -17.88 13.10 0.03
N PHE A 163 -17.76 11.81 0.26
CA PHE A 163 -18.59 10.82 -0.39
C PHE A 163 -18.63 9.51 0.40
N TRP A 164 -19.79 8.86 0.39
CA TRP A 164 -20.02 7.53 0.91
C TRP A 164 -20.38 6.58 -0.22
N LEU A 165 -19.56 5.58 -0.48
CA LEU A 165 -19.83 4.50 -1.41
C LEU A 165 -20.54 3.36 -0.66
N GLY A 166 -21.87 3.41 -0.57
CA GLY A 166 -22.64 2.31 0.01
C GLY A 166 -22.13 1.82 1.36
N ALA A 167 -22.24 0.52 1.62
CA ALA A 167 -21.93 -0.07 2.92
C ALA A 167 -20.45 -0.06 3.32
N GLY A 168 -19.62 0.77 2.73
CA GLY A 168 -18.30 0.60 3.22
C GLY A 168 -17.18 1.49 2.73
N ASN A 169 -17.32 2.34 1.76
CA ASN A 169 -16.24 3.26 1.39
C ASN A 169 -16.64 4.70 1.62
N MET A 170 -15.73 5.46 2.19
CA MET A 170 -15.86 6.91 2.27
C MET A 170 -14.61 7.58 1.72
N VAL A 171 -14.77 8.76 1.17
CA VAL A 171 -13.67 9.69 0.88
C VAL A 171 -13.58 10.66 2.04
N PRO A 172 -12.66 10.45 3.00
CA PRO A 172 -12.57 11.32 4.17
C PRO A 172 -12.07 12.70 3.77
N ASN A 173 -12.61 13.73 4.44
CA ASN A 173 -12.08 15.09 4.31
C ASN A 173 -10.70 15.15 5.00
N PRO A 174 -9.60 15.39 4.29
CA PRO A 174 -8.27 15.43 4.91
C PRO A 174 -8.13 16.60 5.90
N CYS A 175 -8.94 17.65 5.77
CA CYS A 175 -8.95 18.79 6.69
C CYS A 175 -9.72 18.50 7.98
N HIS A 176 -10.50 17.41 8.03
CA HIS A 176 -11.22 17.06 9.25
C HIS A 176 -10.27 16.47 10.30
N PRO A 177 -10.35 16.88 11.57
CA PRO A 177 -9.45 16.40 12.63
C PRO A 177 -9.37 14.89 12.74
N THR A 178 -10.51 14.19 12.70
CA THR A 178 -10.54 12.72 12.78
C THR A 178 -9.72 12.05 11.69
N SER A 179 -9.77 12.55 10.45
CA SER A 179 -8.97 12.00 9.34
C SER A 179 -7.47 12.14 9.59
N GLY A 180 -7.04 13.31 10.08
CA GLY A 180 -5.65 13.56 10.43
C GLY A 180 -5.18 12.74 11.64
N GLU A 181 -6.04 12.55 12.63
CA GLU A 181 -5.71 11.77 13.83
C GLU A 181 -5.62 10.28 13.53
N LEU A 182 -6.52 9.73 12.71
CA LEU A 182 -6.45 8.33 12.26
C LEU A 182 -5.20 8.07 11.41
N HIS A 183 -4.89 8.99 10.50
CA HIS A 183 -3.69 8.88 9.68
C HIS A 183 -2.42 8.91 10.54
N ARG A 184 -2.34 9.80 11.54
CA ARG A 184 -1.24 9.81 12.50
C ARG A 184 -1.16 8.54 13.33
N ALA A 185 -2.30 7.99 13.77
CA ALA A 185 -2.31 6.74 14.55
C ALA A 185 -1.72 5.56 13.76
N ALA A 186 -2.00 5.48 12.45
CA ALA A 186 -1.38 4.47 11.59
C ALA A 186 0.14 4.68 11.47
N LEU A 187 0.58 5.92 11.28
CA LEU A 187 2.02 6.25 11.21
C LEU A 187 2.73 6.00 12.55
N ASP A 188 2.10 6.35 13.66
CA ASP A 188 2.67 6.12 15.00
C ASP A 188 2.90 4.62 15.23
N ASP A 189 1.92 3.79 14.95
CA ASP A 189 2.06 2.34 15.10
C ASP A 189 3.17 1.78 14.20
N LEU A 190 3.23 2.24 12.94
CA LEU A 190 4.28 1.82 12.01
C LEU A 190 5.67 2.19 12.52
N LEU A 191 5.87 3.43 12.92
CA LEU A 191 7.18 3.92 13.37
C LEU A 191 7.59 3.35 14.74
N GLU A 192 6.64 3.10 15.63
CA GLU A 192 6.90 2.48 16.93
C GLU A 192 7.28 1.01 16.80
N ASN A 193 6.65 0.29 15.88
CA ASN A 193 6.95 -1.13 15.65
C ASN A 193 8.16 -1.36 14.74
N TYR A 194 8.46 -0.43 13.84
CA TYR A 194 9.54 -0.54 12.85
C TYR A 194 10.43 0.71 12.86
N PRO A 195 11.12 1.01 13.99
CA PRO A 195 11.87 2.26 14.13
C PRO A 195 13.02 2.41 13.14
N ASP A 196 13.53 1.30 12.63
CA ASP A 196 14.65 1.25 11.67
C ASP A 196 14.18 1.04 10.23
N ILE A 197 12.88 1.21 9.94
CA ILE A 197 12.36 1.10 8.58
C ILE A 197 13.01 2.15 7.67
N ASP A 198 13.41 1.76 6.46
CA ASP A 198 14.08 2.67 5.53
C ASP A 198 13.12 3.63 4.85
N TYR A 199 11.90 3.13 4.55
CA TYR A 199 10.89 3.92 3.87
C TYR A 199 9.49 3.69 4.44
N VAL A 200 8.73 4.78 4.56
CA VAL A 200 7.27 4.74 4.66
C VAL A 200 6.71 4.85 3.25
N TRP A 201 5.88 3.90 2.84
CA TRP A 201 5.34 3.84 1.48
C TRP A 201 3.84 4.14 1.48
N LEU A 202 3.47 5.35 1.12
CA LEU A 202 2.07 5.74 1.00
C LEU A 202 1.51 5.41 -0.38
N TRP A 203 0.38 4.73 -0.38
CA TRP A 203 -0.36 4.39 -1.59
C TRP A 203 -1.64 5.20 -1.70
N LEU A 204 -1.93 5.68 -2.90
CA LEU A 204 -3.22 6.29 -3.18
C LEU A 204 -4.30 5.23 -3.09
N ASN A 205 -5.37 5.53 -2.34
CA ASN A 205 -6.51 4.62 -2.21
C ASN A 205 -7.16 4.32 -3.57
N GLU A 206 -7.32 3.06 -3.87
CA GLU A 206 -7.82 2.57 -5.16
C GLU A 206 -9.25 3.02 -5.49
N HIS A 207 -10.08 3.24 -4.48
CA HIS A 207 -11.50 3.52 -4.65
C HIS A 207 -11.96 4.88 -4.15
N SER A 208 -11.08 5.68 -3.57
CA SER A 208 -11.45 6.92 -2.88
C SER A 208 -12.10 7.99 -3.76
N PHE A 209 -11.99 7.87 -5.08
CA PHE A 209 -12.41 8.93 -6.00
C PHE A 209 -13.58 8.57 -6.90
N LEU A 210 -14.05 7.33 -6.80
CA LEU A 210 -15.23 6.91 -7.56
C LEU A 210 -16.48 7.61 -7.01
N GLY A 211 -16.99 8.59 -7.77
CA GLY A 211 -18.22 9.28 -7.45
C GLY A 211 -18.09 10.54 -6.59
N VAL A 212 -16.88 11.05 -6.36
CA VAL A 212 -16.72 12.35 -5.69
C VAL A 212 -17.29 13.47 -6.55
N VAL A 213 -18.20 14.23 -5.98
CA VAL A 213 -18.72 15.47 -6.55
C VAL A 213 -17.86 16.60 -6.01
N VAL A 214 -17.01 17.17 -6.86
CA VAL A 214 -16.02 18.19 -6.47
C VAL A 214 -16.69 19.41 -5.84
N GLU A 215 -17.82 19.87 -6.39
CA GLU A 215 -18.57 21.01 -5.85
C GLU A 215 -19.04 20.75 -4.41
N GLN A 216 -19.43 19.52 -4.11
CA GLN A 216 -19.81 19.14 -2.75
C GLN A 216 -18.60 19.17 -1.80
N ALA A 217 -17.46 18.71 -2.24
CA ALA A 217 -16.22 18.75 -1.45
C ALA A 217 -15.78 20.21 -1.20
N LEU A 218 -15.92 21.09 -2.19
CA LEU A 218 -15.64 22.52 -2.06
C LEU A 218 -16.65 23.29 -1.21
N GLY A 219 -17.76 22.64 -0.84
CA GLY A 219 -18.69 23.17 0.16
C GLY A 219 -18.13 23.16 1.60
N ASP A 220 -17.07 22.37 1.87
CA ASP A 220 -16.34 22.47 3.14
C ASP A 220 -15.35 23.65 3.10
N PRO A 221 -15.47 24.65 4.00
CA PRO A 221 -14.63 25.85 3.91
C PRO A 221 -13.14 25.58 4.11
N ALA A 222 -12.78 24.60 4.97
CA ALA A 222 -11.38 24.28 5.25
C ALA A 222 -10.73 23.61 4.03
N PHE A 223 -11.42 22.67 3.41
CA PHE A 223 -10.92 22.04 2.20
C PHE A 223 -10.92 23.00 1.00
N ALA A 224 -11.94 23.84 0.85
CA ALA A 224 -12.00 24.86 -0.19
C ALA A 224 -10.81 25.82 -0.13
N GLU A 225 -10.37 26.20 1.08
CA GLU A 225 -9.18 27.03 1.28
C GLU A 225 -7.91 26.31 0.81
N VAL A 226 -7.74 25.03 1.22
CA VAL A 226 -6.61 24.19 0.77
C VAL A 226 -6.64 24.03 -0.74
N PHE A 227 -7.81 23.71 -1.29
CA PHE A 227 -7.95 23.54 -2.75
C PHE A 227 -7.57 24.81 -3.52
N ARG A 228 -8.03 25.98 -3.08
CA ARG A 228 -7.69 27.27 -3.71
C ARG A 228 -6.18 27.53 -3.67
N ARG A 229 -5.53 27.24 -2.55
CA ARG A 229 -4.10 27.44 -2.36
C ARG A 229 -3.25 26.50 -3.21
N GLU A 230 -3.65 25.22 -3.31
CA GLU A 230 -2.82 24.15 -3.86
C GLU A 230 -3.16 23.79 -5.32
N SER A 231 -4.36 24.11 -5.79
CA SER A 231 -4.83 23.69 -7.13
C SER A 231 -3.96 24.17 -8.30
N GLY A 232 -3.24 25.28 -8.12
CA GLY A 232 -2.27 25.78 -9.11
C GLY A 232 -1.11 24.83 -9.41
N HIS A 233 -0.77 23.94 -8.47
CA HIS A 233 0.23 22.89 -8.74
C HIS A 233 -0.27 21.87 -9.77
N PHE A 234 -1.57 21.72 -9.92
CA PHE A 234 -2.24 20.71 -10.75
C PHE A 234 -2.88 21.31 -12.01
N GLU A 235 -2.24 22.32 -12.60
CA GLU A 235 -2.75 23.00 -13.82
C GLU A 235 -2.84 22.08 -15.05
N GLU A 236 -2.01 21.01 -15.09
CA GLU A 236 -2.03 20.01 -16.14
C GLU A 236 -3.09 18.92 -15.93
N ALA A 237 -3.85 18.97 -14.84
CA ALA A 237 -4.98 18.05 -14.60
C ALA A 237 -6.06 18.26 -15.68
N GLN A 238 -6.56 17.16 -16.21
CA GLN A 238 -7.49 17.17 -17.35
C GLN A 238 -8.95 17.35 -16.93
N SER A 239 -9.21 17.31 -15.62
CA SER A 239 -10.53 17.51 -15.04
C SER A 239 -10.44 18.05 -13.63
N ASP A 240 -11.54 18.61 -13.13
CA ASP A 240 -11.62 19.04 -11.73
C ASP A 240 -11.52 17.86 -10.76
N SER A 241 -12.00 16.68 -11.16
CA SER A 241 -11.81 15.45 -10.36
C SER A 241 -10.34 15.07 -10.25
N GLU A 242 -9.58 15.13 -11.33
CA GLU A 242 -8.14 14.87 -11.31
C GLU A 242 -7.40 15.88 -10.43
N ARG A 243 -7.75 17.16 -10.55
CA ARG A 243 -7.20 18.24 -9.71
C ARG A 243 -7.54 18.04 -8.23
N PHE A 244 -8.78 17.63 -7.95
CA PHE A 244 -9.22 17.30 -6.61
C PHE A 244 -8.38 16.14 -6.01
N VAL A 245 -8.18 15.05 -6.75
CA VAL A 245 -7.34 13.93 -6.33
C VAL A 245 -5.93 14.38 -5.99
N GLY A 246 -5.35 15.24 -6.83
CA GLY A 246 -4.02 15.79 -6.60
C GLY A 246 -3.93 16.58 -5.29
N VAL A 247 -4.85 17.51 -5.06
CA VAL A 247 -4.88 18.33 -3.83
C VAL A 247 -5.17 17.49 -2.59
N TRP A 248 -6.12 16.59 -2.68
CA TRP A 248 -6.48 15.68 -1.59
C TRP A 248 -5.29 14.79 -1.19
N SER A 249 -4.59 14.23 -2.16
CA SER A 249 -3.38 13.42 -1.94
C SER A 249 -2.26 14.24 -1.32
N LEU A 250 -2.02 15.44 -1.85
CA LEU A 250 -0.98 16.34 -1.36
C LEU A 250 -1.13 16.65 0.14
N GLU A 251 -2.36 16.83 0.60
CA GLU A 251 -2.63 17.11 2.00
C GLU A 251 -2.23 15.94 2.93
N TYR A 252 -2.53 14.69 2.56
CA TYR A 252 -2.09 13.52 3.31
C TYR A 252 -0.58 13.32 3.27
N ILE A 253 0.03 13.53 2.11
CA ILE A 253 1.48 13.38 1.93
C ILE A 253 2.24 14.41 2.78
N ARG A 254 1.81 15.66 2.78
CA ARG A 254 2.41 16.71 3.63
C ARG A 254 2.29 16.40 5.11
N ARG A 255 1.12 15.94 5.56
CA ARG A 255 0.92 15.51 6.95
C ARG A 255 1.85 14.36 7.34
N THR A 256 2.10 13.44 6.43
CA THR A 256 3.07 12.37 6.66
C THR A 256 4.48 12.92 6.79
N LEU A 257 4.92 13.79 5.87
CA LEU A 257 6.24 14.42 5.95
C LEU A 257 6.44 15.19 7.26
N ASP A 258 5.44 15.96 7.66
CA ASP A 258 5.50 16.73 8.90
C ASP A 258 5.54 15.80 10.11
N HIS A 259 4.79 14.71 10.08
CA HIS A 259 4.80 13.73 11.16
C HIS A 259 6.15 13.01 11.28
N LEU A 260 6.74 12.57 10.15
CA LEU A 260 8.08 11.97 10.14
C LEU A 260 9.13 12.92 10.71
N ARG A 261 9.08 14.21 10.35
CA ARG A 261 9.97 15.24 10.89
C ARG A 261 9.76 15.45 12.39
N GLN A 262 8.50 15.55 12.85
CA GLN A 262 8.16 15.71 14.28
C GLN A 262 8.64 14.53 15.12
N LYS A 263 8.57 13.32 14.59
CA LYS A 263 9.07 12.11 15.26
C LYS A 263 10.59 11.95 15.17
N GLY A 264 11.28 12.78 14.39
CA GLY A 264 12.71 12.62 14.13
C GLY A 264 13.05 11.31 13.42
N SER A 265 12.09 10.77 12.65
CA SER A 265 12.28 9.52 11.91
C SER A 265 13.30 9.70 10.78
N ARG A 266 14.14 8.68 10.58
CA ARG A 266 15.07 8.61 9.44
C ARG A 266 14.46 7.99 8.21
N ALA A 267 13.25 7.43 8.32
CA ALA A 267 12.56 6.85 7.20
C ALA A 267 12.28 7.89 6.10
N LYS A 268 12.54 7.52 4.87
CA LYS A 268 12.22 8.33 3.69
C LYS A 268 10.78 8.06 3.27
N LEU A 269 10.16 9.00 2.59
CA LEU A 269 8.80 8.83 2.08
C LEU A 269 8.83 8.37 0.62
N ILE A 270 8.09 7.30 0.33
CA ILE A 270 7.72 6.90 -1.02
C ILE A 270 6.23 7.15 -1.19
N ILE A 271 5.83 7.65 -2.34
CA ILE A 271 4.42 7.74 -2.74
C ILE A 271 4.16 6.87 -3.96
N GLY A 272 3.01 6.25 -4.00
CA GLY A 272 2.57 5.42 -5.11
C GLY A 272 1.05 5.40 -5.23
N GLY A 273 0.54 4.69 -6.21
CA GLY A 273 -0.90 4.57 -6.39
C GLY A 273 -1.26 3.57 -7.47
N TRP A 274 -2.54 3.17 -7.51
CA TRP A 274 -3.10 2.31 -8.51
C TRP A 274 -3.36 3.05 -9.82
N GLY A 275 -3.33 2.33 -10.92
CA GLY A 275 -3.60 2.89 -12.24
C GLY A 275 -4.97 3.59 -12.29
N GLY A 276 -5.02 4.77 -12.87
CA GLY A 276 -6.21 5.59 -12.98
C GLY A 276 -6.35 6.72 -11.97
N GLY A 277 -5.57 6.72 -10.90
CA GLY A 277 -5.55 7.78 -9.91
C GLY A 277 -4.22 8.54 -9.91
N GLY A 278 -3.37 8.26 -8.93
CA GLY A 278 -2.10 8.95 -8.72
C GLY A 278 -1.05 8.81 -9.84
N GLN A 279 -1.29 7.97 -10.83
CA GLN A 279 -0.39 7.77 -11.98
C GLN A 279 -0.64 8.71 -13.14
N LEU A 280 -1.72 9.49 -13.11
CA LEU A 280 -2.04 10.42 -14.19
C LEU A 280 -0.98 11.52 -14.26
N PRO A 281 -0.54 11.92 -15.48
CA PRO A 281 0.51 12.92 -15.65
C PRO A 281 0.24 14.23 -14.90
N GLY A 282 -1.00 14.71 -14.93
CA GLY A 282 -1.41 15.93 -14.23
C GLY A 282 -1.25 15.85 -12.73
N ILE A 283 -1.55 14.70 -12.13
CA ILE A 283 -1.37 14.48 -10.68
C ILE A 283 0.11 14.35 -10.33
N LEU A 284 0.85 13.46 -10.99
CA LEU A 284 2.26 13.23 -10.66
C LEU A 284 3.12 14.46 -10.88
N ARG A 285 2.94 15.20 -11.95
CA ARG A 285 3.64 16.47 -12.18
C ARG A 285 3.24 17.55 -11.20
N GLY A 286 1.97 17.58 -10.78
CA GLY A 286 1.50 18.46 -9.72
C GLY A 286 2.13 18.17 -8.38
N LEU A 287 2.17 16.90 -8.00
CA LEU A 287 2.87 16.45 -6.77
C LEU A 287 4.37 16.72 -6.84
N ASP A 288 4.98 16.56 -8.00
CA ASP A 288 6.40 16.87 -8.20
C ASP A 288 6.73 18.34 -7.95
N ARG A 289 5.89 19.27 -8.43
CA ARG A 289 6.02 20.71 -8.16
C ARG A 289 5.78 21.08 -6.69
N ALA A 290 4.93 20.33 -5.99
CA ALA A 290 4.46 20.66 -4.66
C ALA A 290 5.24 20.02 -3.51
N LEU A 291 6.00 18.97 -3.79
CA LEU A 291 6.70 18.15 -2.78
C LEU A 291 8.22 18.35 -2.84
N PRO A 292 8.91 18.22 -1.71
CA PRO A 292 10.36 18.20 -1.67
C PRO A 292 10.96 17.09 -2.52
N GLU A 293 12.14 17.31 -3.09
CA GLU A 293 12.80 16.37 -4.02
C GLU A 293 13.19 15.03 -3.38
N GLU A 294 13.35 14.99 -2.06
CA GLU A 294 13.66 13.77 -1.31
C GLU A 294 12.52 12.74 -1.29
N VAL A 295 11.27 13.12 -1.61
CA VAL A 295 10.14 12.20 -1.73
C VAL A 295 10.31 11.34 -2.97
N VAL A 296 10.34 10.03 -2.80
CA VAL A 296 10.48 9.08 -3.91
C VAL A 296 9.12 8.82 -4.56
N PHE A 297 9.08 8.80 -5.88
CA PHE A 297 7.87 8.43 -6.61
C PHE A 297 7.98 6.99 -7.11
N SER A 298 7.07 6.13 -6.64
CA SER A 298 6.90 4.79 -7.17
C SER A 298 5.72 4.78 -8.14
N CYS A 299 6.01 4.48 -9.39
CA CYS A 299 5.04 4.68 -10.46
C CYS A 299 4.53 3.33 -10.95
N LEU A 300 3.41 2.89 -10.36
CA LEU A 300 2.69 1.72 -10.83
C LEU A 300 2.25 1.92 -12.28
N ASN A 301 2.49 0.94 -13.13
CA ASN A 301 2.10 1.03 -14.53
C ASN A 301 0.56 1.11 -14.64
N PRO A 302 0.01 2.13 -15.33
CA PRO A 302 -1.43 2.38 -15.35
C PRO A 302 -2.26 1.26 -16.00
N ASP A 303 -1.61 0.38 -16.75
CA ASP A 303 -2.25 -0.79 -17.36
C ASP A 303 -1.59 -2.10 -16.88
N LEU A 304 -1.24 -2.14 -15.61
CA LEU A 304 -0.70 -3.32 -14.94
C LEU A 304 0.42 -4.02 -15.76
N GLY A 305 1.35 -3.25 -16.26
CA GLY A 305 2.48 -3.74 -17.06
C GLY A 305 2.15 -4.14 -18.50
N ARG A 306 0.94 -3.92 -19.00
CA ARG A 306 0.57 -4.23 -20.38
C ARG A 306 1.06 -3.20 -21.39
N THR A 307 1.12 -1.94 -20.97
CA THR A 307 1.58 -0.81 -21.79
C THR A 307 2.97 -0.36 -21.40
N ARG A 308 3.61 0.43 -22.26
CA ARG A 308 4.92 1.01 -21.96
C ARG A 308 4.81 2.00 -20.79
N GLN A 309 5.89 2.09 -20.05
CA GLN A 309 6.07 3.11 -19.00
C GLN A 309 5.92 4.52 -19.62
N PRO A 310 5.14 5.43 -19.00
CA PRO A 310 4.95 6.77 -19.52
C PRO A 310 6.25 7.56 -19.64
N GLY A 311 6.43 8.24 -20.77
CA GLY A 311 7.66 8.98 -21.07
C GLY A 311 7.89 10.21 -20.18
N PHE A 312 6.82 10.82 -19.63
CA PHE A 312 6.94 12.00 -18.76
C PHE A 312 7.69 11.73 -17.45
N LEU A 313 7.79 10.47 -17.04
CA LEU A 313 8.54 10.09 -15.84
C LEU A 313 10.03 10.39 -15.98
N ALA A 314 10.56 10.38 -17.19
CA ALA A 314 11.94 10.78 -17.45
C ALA A 314 12.22 12.25 -17.09
N ASP A 315 11.22 13.13 -17.22
CA ASP A 315 11.37 14.53 -16.84
C ASP A 315 11.48 14.68 -15.32
N ILE A 316 10.62 13.98 -14.58
CA ILE A 316 10.63 13.96 -13.12
C ILE A 316 11.93 13.31 -12.60
N ALA A 317 12.39 12.25 -13.24
CA ALA A 317 13.60 11.54 -12.84
C ALA A 317 14.89 12.35 -12.93
N ARG A 318 14.89 13.53 -13.58
CA ARG A 318 16.07 14.41 -13.67
C ARG A 318 16.47 15.02 -12.33
N HIS A 319 15.52 15.17 -11.41
CA HIS A 319 15.76 15.86 -10.13
C HIS A 319 15.23 15.08 -8.91
N ARG A 320 14.43 14.03 -9.14
CA ARG A 320 13.80 13.23 -8.10
C ARG A 320 14.02 11.75 -8.34
N LYS A 321 14.07 10.96 -7.29
CA LYS A 321 14.04 9.50 -7.42
C LYS A 321 12.66 9.03 -7.90
N VAL A 322 12.65 8.31 -9.01
CA VAL A 322 11.46 7.69 -9.60
C VAL A 322 11.73 6.21 -9.79
N TRP A 323 10.82 5.39 -9.30
CA TRP A 323 10.86 3.95 -9.48
C TRP A 323 9.69 3.51 -10.35
N ALA A 324 9.95 2.67 -11.33
CA ALA A 324 8.91 2.00 -12.08
C ALA A 324 8.38 0.80 -11.27
N VAL A 325 7.08 0.63 -11.24
CA VAL A 325 6.43 -0.55 -10.67
C VAL A 325 5.65 -1.22 -11.80
N PRO A 326 6.30 -2.05 -12.62
CA PRO A 326 5.60 -2.87 -13.61
C PRO A 326 4.96 -4.06 -12.90
N TRP A 327 3.82 -4.46 -13.37
CA TRP A 327 3.12 -5.60 -12.78
C TRP A 327 3.58 -6.90 -13.45
N LEU A 328 4.23 -7.77 -12.71
CA LEU A 328 4.75 -9.04 -13.25
C LEU A 328 3.62 -10.00 -13.62
N GLU A 329 2.60 -10.06 -12.79
CA GLU A 329 1.46 -10.95 -12.94
C GLU A 329 0.18 -10.16 -13.29
N GLY A 330 -0.78 -10.80 -13.90
CA GLY A 330 -2.07 -10.18 -14.19
C GLY A 330 -3.00 -10.25 -12.97
N ASP A 331 -3.50 -9.11 -12.56
CA ASP A 331 -4.38 -8.98 -11.41
C ASP A 331 -5.68 -9.78 -11.53
N ASN A 332 -6.23 -9.84 -12.72
CA ASN A 332 -7.53 -10.47 -12.98
C ASN A 332 -7.49 -12.00 -13.06
N GLN A 333 -6.32 -12.62 -12.92
CA GLN A 333 -6.16 -14.06 -13.17
C GLN A 333 -5.22 -14.68 -12.14
N MET A 334 -5.49 -14.41 -10.89
CA MET A 334 -4.68 -14.87 -9.76
C MET A 334 -4.64 -16.38 -9.58
N TRP A 335 -5.48 -17.11 -10.32
CA TRP A 335 -5.45 -18.57 -10.40
C TRP A 335 -4.25 -19.14 -11.12
N HIS A 336 -3.63 -18.35 -11.98
CA HIS A 336 -2.53 -18.77 -12.83
C HIS A 336 -1.40 -17.79 -12.66
N GLN A 337 -0.25 -18.29 -12.29
CA GLN A 337 0.97 -17.53 -12.48
C GLN A 337 1.14 -17.23 -13.95
N GLN A 338 1.12 -15.97 -14.30
CA GLN A 338 1.30 -15.50 -15.66
C GLN A 338 2.48 -14.55 -15.74
N PRO A 339 3.70 -15.06 -15.46
CA PRO A 339 4.87 -14.22 -15.42
C PRO A 339 5.12 -13.60 -16.79
N ARG A 340 5.06 -12.28 -16.86
CA ARG A 340 5.30 -11.49 -18.07
C ARG A 340 6.80 -11.16 -18.21
N VAL A 341 7.64 -12.17 -18.13
CA VAL A 341 9.10 -12.01 -18.08
C VAL A 341 9.65 -11.15 -19.21
N GLY A 342 9.14 -11.34 -20.45
CA GLY A 342 9.54 -10.51 -21.59
C GLY A 342 9.22 -9.04 -21.38
N LYS A 343 7.98 -8.74 -20.95
CA LYS A 343 7.54 -7.37 -20.67
C LYS A 343 8.29 -6.75 -19.49
N MET A 344 8.59 -7.54 -18.46
CA MET A 344 9.40 -7.07 -17.33
C MET A 344 10.80 -6.64 -17.79
N ARG A 345 11.42 -7.42 -18.67
CA ARG A 345 12.71 -7.05 -19.27
C ARG A 345 12.62 -5.73 -20.03
N ASP A 346 11.57 -5.56 -20.83
CA ASP A 346 11.33 -4.34 -21.59
C ASP A 346 11.12 -3.13 -20.66
N HIS A 347 10.36 -3.31 -19.57
CA HIS A 347 10.16 -2.27 -18.55
C HIS A 347 11.46 -1.88 -17.84
N VAL A 348 12.29 -2.86 -17.47
CA VAL A 348 13.61 -2.58 -16.84
C VAL A 348 14.51 -1.82 -17.79
N GLN A 349 14.55 -2.23 -19.07
CA GLN A 349 15.35 -1.53 -20.08
C GLN A 349 14.84 -0.11 -20.26
N LEU A 350 13.54 0.09 -20.43
CA LEU A 350 12.93 1.41 -20.60
C LEU A 350 13.15 2.30 -19.39
N ALA A 351 13.04 1.77 -18.17
CA ALA A 351 13.34 2.51 -16.95
C ALA A 351 14.78 3.04 -16.96
N ARG A 352 15.76 2.22 -17.38
CA ARG A 352 17.16 2.65 -17.55
C ARG A 352 17.30 3.75 -18.61
N GLU A 353 16.67 3.60 -19.76
CA GLU A 353 16.67 4.59 -20.85
C GLU A 353 16.07 5.93 -20.42
N GLN A 354 15.07 5.90 -19.56
CA GLN A 354 14.43 7.08 -18.97
C GLN A 354 15.17 7.65 -17.75
N GLY A 355 16.25 7.04 -17.31
CA GLY A 355 17.02 7.50 -16.14
C GLY A 355 16.31 7.26 -14.81
N LEU A 356 15.34 6.34 -14.74
CA LEU A 356 14.71 5.96 -13.49
C LEU A 356 15.70 5.22 -12.59
N GLN A 357 15.65 5.49 -11.29
CA GLN A 357 16.64 4.98 -10.34
C GLN A 357 16.28 3.60 -9.78
N GLY A 358 15.09 3.08 -10.09
CA GLY A 358 14.69 1.76 -9.62
C GLY A 358 13.51 1.16 -10.38
N VAL A 359 13.36 -0.13 -10.19
CA VAL A 359 12.20 -0.94 -10.58
C VAL A 359 11.83 -1.80 -9.37
N ALA A 360 10.56 -1.79 -8.97
CA ALA A 360 10.05 -2.53 -7.82
C ALA A 360 8.82 -3.38 -8.18
#